data_71176f73004e2d832a1c60d143346cc1
#
_entry.id   71176f73004e2d832a1c60d143346cc1
#
_cell.length_a   1.000
_cell.length_b   1.000
_cell.length_c   1.000
_cell.angle_alpha   90.00
_cell.angle_beta   90.00
_cell.angle_gamma   90.00
#
_symmetry.space_group_name_H-M   'P 1'
#
loop_
_entity.id
_entity.type
_entity.pdbx_description
1 polymer ?
#
loop_
_entity_poly.entity_id
_entity_poly.type
_entity_poly.pdbx_seq_one_letter_code
_entity_poly.pdbx_strand_id
1 'polypeptide(L)'
;MLGYFAYYFYRNKNTQSIRELEARKEDMMAIPIANQLFLLKNMSLSGQTKRKYESLVNQWQSITNFQFVEIESALVGAQQYADQLNFVRTGRTIAQARQLIEETMLKVQDLHQDLSDLLQVEVDNNELNAALHERYNSARKNVMNHSFDYGPAIETLEKNLQYLELNFTKYNEYTENGDHLEARDMLKTIDADMTSLEDILERIPSMYDKIKNEYEDSLDDLREGYQKMVDSRFDFDGVAILEKVDEIQEKLNDAKNEIKNADLSEAKTLMDKAERDIKSLYDLMETEIEAKDYVNKNIQSLRRKIDEVAENGRYAGIEVDRIAQSYILHENEVDQIADLSDQIRHEYNRFKDLVAETEGSAVVYTQAEGRIKKIRKRIEEIDEQVLAITNKIAQLNTREKDAKTNLDDYELALRNIKRRIEKSHLPGLSDSFYDQFYRVTDQIEHLAKQLNRVRIDMDEIESLEDELERHLAALEEMTESVVDSAMLTEYMIQQSNRFRYDYPEVDAAIKEAQYLFHREFKYQEALAVIEKSLRRVDQEAPTQVRRMYHQEKRSTQF
;
A
#
# COMPACT_ATOMS: atom_id res chain seq x y z
N MET A 1 51.99 -51.69 -31.14
CA MET A 1 51.34 -50.68 -32.07
C MET A 1 50.69 -49.51 -31.35
N LEU A 2 49.89 -49.71 -30.32
CA LEU A 2 49.18 -48.58 -29.60
C LEU A 2 50.16 -47.58 -28.93
N GLY A 3 51.31 -48.03 -28.38
CA GLY A 3 52.32 -47.16 -27.76
C GLY A 3 53.05 -46.28 -28.76
N TYR A 4 53.30 -46.76 -29.99
CA TYR A 4 53.94 -45.97 -31.05
C TYR A 4 52.98 -44.86 -31.62
N PHE A 5 51.69 -45.16 -31.67
CA PHE A 5 50.65 -44.19 -32.10
C PHE A 5 50.46 -43.10 -31.05
N ALA A 6 50.41 -43.44 -29.76
CA ALA A 6 50.33 -42.49 -28.66
C ALA A 6 51.55 -41.58 -28.59
N TYR A 7 52.74 -42.15 -28.83
CA TYR A 7 54.01 -41.45 -28.91
C TYR A 7 54.05 -40.44 -30.06
N TYR A 8 53.62 -40.84 -31.26
CA TYR A 8 53.61 -39.97 -32.45
C TYR A 8 52.59 -38.85 -32.31
N PHE A 9 51.43 -39.15 -31.74
CA PHE A 9 50.36 -38.18 -31.45
C PHE A 9 50.82 -37.14 -30.41
N TYR A 10 51.45 -37.58 -29.32
CA TYR A 10 51.89 -36.66 -28.26
C TYR A 10 53.05 -35.77 -28.73
N ARG A 11 53.99 -36.30 -29.49
CA ARG A 11 55.09 -35.57 -30.11
C ARG A 11 54.56 -34.50 -31.05
N ASN A 12 53.63 -34.85 -31.93
CA ASN A 12 53.08 -33.93 -32.90
C ASN A 12 52.31 -32.80 -32.22
N LYS A 13 51.54 -33.13 -31.19
CA LYS A 13 50.77 -32.13 -30.40
C LYS A 13 51.70 -31.14 -29.68
N ASN A 14 52.74 -31.61 -29.01
CA ASN A 14 53.67 -30.72 -28.30
C ASN A 14 54.46 -29.83 -29.27
N THR A 15 54.94 -30.36 -30.41
CA THR A 15 55.64 -29.59 -31.44
C THR A 15 54.72 -28.53 -32.05
N GLN A 16 53.44 -28.84 -32.22
CA GLN A 16 52.46 -27.87 -32.70
C GLN A 16 52.23 -26.76 -31.65
N SER A 17 52.09 -27.14 -30.34
CA SER A 17 51.92 -26.14 -29.26
C SER A 17 53.15 -25.22 -29.13
N ILE A 18 54.37 -25.75 -29.28
CA ILE A 18 55.58 -24.92 -29.25
C ILE A 18 55.60 -23.94 -30.45
N ARG A 19 55.27 -24.38 -31.66
CA ARG A 19 55.18 -23.53 -32.82
C ARG A 19 54.10 -22.43 -32.68
N GLU A 20 52.97 -22.78 -32.08
CA GLU A 20 51.91 -21.81 -31.78
C GLU A 20 52.38 -20.72 -30.79
N LEU A 21 53.20 -21.12 -29.80
CA LEU A 21 53.76 -20.17 -28.83
C LEU A 21 54.91 -19.33 -29.44
N GLU A 22 55.73 -19.91 -30.32
CA GLU A 22 56.74 -19.18 -31.11
C GLU A 22 56.08 -18.13 -31.99
N ALA A 23 55.01 -18.47 -32.74
CA ALA A 23 54.25 -17.55 -33.53
C ALA A 23 53.69 -16.38 -32.71
N ARG A 24 53.11 -16.70 -31.52
CA ARG A 24 52.60 -15.63 -30.61
C ARG A 24 53.72 -14.73 -30.09
N LYS A 25 54.91 -15.25 -29.84
CA LYS A 25 56.07 -14.47 -29.45
C LYS A 25 56.48 -13.52 -30.63
N GLU A 26 56.50 -14.04 -31.85
CA GLU A 26 56.83 -13.24 -33.06
C GLU A 26 55.81 -12.12 -33.27
N ASP A 27 54.50 -12.41 -33.10
CA ASP A 27 53.42 -11.40 -33.18
C ASP A 27 53.63 -10.29 -32.15
N MET A 28 54.00 -10.64 -30.91
CA MET A 28 54.29 -9.70 -29.84
C MET A 28 55.52 -8.82 -30.16
N MET A 29 56.56 -9.42 -30.73
CA MET A 29 57.76 -8.65 -31.15
C MET A 29 57.52 -7.77 -32.36
N ALA A 30 56.51 -8.06 -33.17
CA ALA A 30 56.12 -7.22 -34.33
C ALA A 30 55.44 -5.91 -33.93
N ILE A 31 54.97 -5.74 -32.66
CA ILE A 31 54.38 -4.50 -32.16
C ILE A 31 55.45 -3.37 -32.23
N PRO A 32 55.14 -2.19 -32.84
CA PRO A 32 56.17 -1.20 -33.19
C PRO A 32 56.59 -0.29 -32.03
N ILE A 33 56.87 -0.86 -30.86
CA ILE A 33 57.26 -0.15 -29.61
C ILE A 33 58.56 0.68 -29.83
N ALA A 34 59.58 0.08 -30.44
CA ALA A 34 60.86 0.74 -30.66
C ALA A 34 60.74 2.00 -31.56
N ASN A 35 59.83 1.94 -32.56
CA ASN A 35 59.56 3.08 -33.44
C ASN A 35 58.84 4.23 -32.67
N GLN A 36 57.85 3.90 -31.86
CA GLN A 36 57.17 4.88 -31.01
C GLN A 36 58.12 5.56 -30.03
N LEU A 37 58.99 4.80 -29.36
CA LEU A 37 60.01 5.36 -28.46
C LEU A 37 61.00 6.29 -29.22
N PHE A 38 61.37 5.95 -30.47
CA PHE A 38 62.23 6.80 -31.30
C PHE A 38 61.53 8.11 -31.68
N LEU A 39 60.27 8.09 -32.03
CA LEU A 39 59.49 9.30 -32.33
C LEU A 39 59.43 10.23 -31.10
N LEU A 40 59.06 9.71 -29.95
CA LEU A 40 59.03 10.48 -28.69
C LEU A 40 60.38 11.02 -28.26
N LYS A 41 61.46 10.31 -28.50
CA LYS A 41 62.85 10.75 -28.21
C LYS A 41 63.21 12.04 -28.99
N ASN A 42 62.68 12.20 -30.17
CA ASN A 42 62.93 13.36 -31.03
C ASN A 42 62.08 14.59 -30.70
N MET A 43 61.07 14.44 -29.82
CA MET A 43 60.27 15.54 -29.29
C MET A 43 61.03 16.23 -28.16
N SER A 44 60.90 17.54 -28.03
CA SER A 44 61.51 18.33 -26.95
C SER A 44 60.69 18.17 -25.65
N LEU A 45 60.79 17.00 -25.01
CA LEU A 45 60.01 16.68 -23.83
C LEU A 45 60.62 17.25 -22.55
N SER A 46 59.77 17.78 -21.66
CA SER A 46 60.18 18.28 -20.34
C SER A 46 59.22 17.79 -19.22
N GLY A 47 59.47 18.13 -17.99
CA GLY A 47 58.59 17.97 -16.83
C GLY A 47 58.04 16.56 -16.65
N GLN A 48 56.74 16.47 -16.46
CA GLN A 48 56.02 15.18 -16.29
C GLN A 48 56.04 14.30 -17.52
N THR A 49 55.94 14.91 -18.72
CA THR A 49 55.98 14.17 -20.00
C THR A 49 57.30 13.44 -20.18
N LYS A 50 58.42 14.07 -19.85
CA LYS A 50 59.75 13.44 -19.91
C LYS A 50 59.88 12.29 -18.89
N ARG A 51 59.39 12.45 -17.66
CA ARG A 51 59.42 11.40 -16.63
C ARG A 51 58.61 10.16 -17.08
N LYS A 52 57.42 10.36 -17.63
CA LYS A 52 56.57 9.26 -18.16
C LYS A 52 57.29 8.54 -19.28
N TYR A 53 57.86 9.26 -20.26
CA TYR A 53 58.67 8.70 -21.35
C TYR A 53 59.85 7.86 -20.80
N GLU A 54 60.63 8.39 -19.86
CA GLU A 54 61.77 7.65 -19.26
C GLU A 54 61.29 6.38 -18.54
N SER A 55 60.14 6.39 -17.87
CA SER A 55 59.53 5.24 -17.26
C SER A 55 59.17 4.17 -18.29
N LEU A 56 58.56 4.56 -19.43
CA LEU A 56 58.19 3.64 -20.53
C LEU A 56 59.41 3.03 -21.18
N VAL A 57 60.50 3.79 -21.36
CA VAL A 57 61.79 3.31 -21.85
C VAL A 57 62.33 2.20 -20.92
N ASN A 58 62.32 2.43 -19.61
CA ASN A 58 62.78 1.48 -18.62
C ASN A 58 61.92 0.17 -18.61
N GLN A 59 60.63 0.32 -18.78
CA GLN A 59 59.70 -0.84 -18.88
C GLN A 59 60.01 -1.65 -20.15
N TRP A 60 60.20 -1.01 -21.31
CA TRP A 60 60.57 -1.71 -22.51
C TRP A 60 61.93 -2.43 -22.41
N GLN A 61 62.91 -1.79 -21.79
CA GLN A 61 64.21 -2.43 -21.52
C GLN A 61 64.05 -3.64 -20.59
N SER A 62 63.20 -3.58 -19.61
CA SER A 62 62.91 -4.72 -18.75
C SER A 62 62.28 -5.89 -19.53
N ILE A 63 61.29 -5.59 -20.39
CA ILE A 63 60.64 -6.61 -21.23
C ILE A 63 61.65 -7.28 -22.16
N THR A 64 62.44 -6.48 -22.84
CA THR A 64 63.43 -6.99 -23.84
C THR A 64 64.58 -7.76 -23.21
N ASN A 65 65.13 -7.26 -22.11
CA ASN A 65 66.33 -7.85 -21.48
C ASN A 65 66.02 -9.04 -20.55
N PHE A 66 64.80 -9.14 -20.00
CA PHE A 66 64.49 -10.21 -19.07
C PHE A 66 63.34 -11.09 -19.56
N GLN A 67 62.17 -10.51 -19.90
CA GLN A 67 60.98 -11.33 -20.16
C GLN A 67 61.07 -12.10 -21.50
N PHE A 68 61.54 -11.45 -22.56
CA PHE A 68 61.75 -12.17 -23.84
C PHE A 68 62.84 -13.25 -23.73
N VAL A 69 63.88 -13.01 -22.95
CA VAL A 69 64.92 -14.03 -22.69
C VAL A 69 64.37 -15.19 -21.90
N GLU A 70 63.51 -14.94 -20.90
CA GLU A 70 62.88 -16.01 -20.11
C GLU A 70 61.91 -16.85 -20.96
N ILE A 71 61.09 -16.19 -21.82
CA ILE A 71 60.23 -16.87 -22.80
C ILE A 71 61.05 -17.74 -23.74
N GLU A 72 62.13 -17.22 -24.29
CA GLU A 72 63.03 -17.93 -25.20
C GLU A 72 63.64 -19.17 -24.50
N SER A 73 64.13 -19.00 -23.28
CA SER A 73 64.66 -20.09 -22.45
C SER A 73 63.59 -21.16 -22.17
N ALA A 74 62.36 -20.76 -21.92
CA ALA A 74 61.25 -21.71 -21.68
C ALA A 74 60.88 -22.45 -22.97
N LEU A 75 60.81 -21.77 -24.12
CA LEU A 75 60.54 -22.43 -25.43
C LEU A 75 61.64 -23.39 -25.85
N VAL A 76 62.91 -22.97 -25.76
CA VAL A 76 64.07 -23.84 -26.01
C VAL A 76 64.10 -25.02 -25.07
N GLY A 77 63.84 -24.79 -23.76
CA GLY A 77 63.74 -25.88 -22.78
C GLY A 77 62.61 -26.85 -23.10
N ALA A 78 61.44 -26.34 -23.52
CA ALA A 78 60.32 -27.19 -23.94
C ALA A 78 60.66 -28.05 -25.16
N GLN A 79 61.37 -27.48 -26.17
CA GLN A 79 61.84 -28.22 -27.33
C GLN A 79 62.86 -29.29 -26.94
N GLN A 80 63.84 -28.97 -26.09
CA GLN A 80 64.84 -29.97 -25.61
C GLN A 80 64.21 -31.12 -24.86
N TYR A 81 63.27 -30.86 -23.94
CA TYR A 81 62.55 -31.93 -23.21
C TYR A 81 61.64 -32.72 -24.15
N ALA A 82 61.04 -32.10 -25.18
CA ALA A 82 60.30 -32.85 -26.19
C ALA A 82 61.17 -33.81 -26.98
N ASP A 83 62.38 -33.38 -27.38
CA ASP A 83 63.34 -34.19 -28.09
C ASP A 83 63.91 -35.35 -27.20
N GLN A 84 64.05 -35.11 -25.88
CA GLN A 84 64.42 -36.10 -24.88
C GLN A 84 63.30 -37.04 -24.45
N LEU A 85 62.10 -36.91 -25.00
CA LEU A 85 60.93 -37.73 -24.71
C LEU A 85 60.42 -37.63 -23.25
N ASN A 86 60.74 -36.53 -22.58
CA ASN A 86 60.30 -36.29 -21.20
C ASN A 86 58.95 -35.56 -21.18
N PHE A 87 57.87 -36.28 -21.42
CA PHE A 87 56.52 -35.73 -21.63
C PHE A 87 55.98 -34.88 -20.44
N VAL A 88 56.31 -35.26 -19.20
CA VAL A 88 55.85 -34.51 -18.00
C VAL A 88 56.54 -33.15 -17.91
N ARG A 89 57.85 -33.10 -18.13
CA ARG A 89 58.60 -31.82 -18.13
C ARG A 89 58.23 -30.96 -19.33
N THR A 90 58.08 -31.55 -20.53
CA THR A 90 57.61 -30.83 -21.71
C THR A 90 56.28 -30.12 -21.46
N GLY A 91 55.28 -30.84 -20.92
CA GLY A 91 53.98 -30.28 -20.64
C GLY A 91 54.01 -29.12 -19.63
N ARG A 92 54.82 -29.26 -18.55
CA ARG A 92 55.01 -28.17 -17.56
C ARG A 92 55.70 -26.95 -18.17
N THR A 93 56.75 -27.15 -18.96
CA THR A 93 57.51 -26.05 -19.57
C THR A 93 56.68 -25.33 -20.65
N ILE A 94 55.85 -26.05 -21.43
CA ILE A 94 54.91 -25.46 -22.37
C ILE A 94 53.85 -24.61 -21.62
N ALA A 95 53.31 -25.11 -20.49
CA ALA A 95 52.36 -24.36 -19.69
C ALA A 95 52.99 -23.08 -19.10
N GLN A 96 54.23 -23.20 -18.61
CA GLN A 96 55.01 -22.06 -18.10
C GLN A 96 55.29 -21.04 -19.22
N ALA A 97 55.76 -21.48 -20.42
CA ALA A 97 55.98 -20.61 -21.55
C ALA A 97 54.69 -19.90 -21.98
N ARG A 98 53.57 -20.60 -21.99
CA ARG A 98 52.26 -20.03 -22.30
C ARG A 98 51.90 -18.91 -21.33
N GLN A 99 52.01 -19.15 -20.03
CA GLN A 99 51.72 -18.15 -18.99
C GLN A 99 52.64 -16.94 -19.16
N LEU A 100 53.96 -17.14 -19.34
CA LEU A 100 54.91 -16.07 -19.55
C LEU A 100 54.57 -15.23 -20.78
N ILE A 101 54.20 -15.87 -21.91
CA ILE A 101 53.79 -15.17 -23.14
C ILE A 101 52.53 -14.39 -22.90
N GLU A 102 51.50 -14.94 -22.24
CA GLU A 102 50.26 -14.24 -21.96
C GLU A 102 50.49 -13.00 -21.07
N GLU A 103 51.26 -13.14 -19.97
CA GLU A 103 51.61 -12.03 -19.08
C GLU A 103 52.45 -10.96 -19.78
N THR A 104 53.40 -11.36 -20.63
CA THR A 104 54.26 -10.43 -21.34
C THR A 104 53.48 -9.71 -22.46
N MET A 105 52.58 -10.41 -23.17
CA MET A 105 51.71 -9.84 -24.18
C MET A 105 50.86 -8.71 -23.65
N LEU A 106 50.25 -8.88 -22.46
CA LEU A 106 49.48 -7.82 -21.80
C LEU A 106 50.36 -6.61 -21.51
N LYS A 107 51.58 -6.83 -20.96
CA LYS A 107 52.52 -5.72 -20.68
C LYS A 107 52.97 -4.99 -21.93
N VAL A 108 53.18 -5.70 -23.04
CA VAL A 108 53.57 -5.10 -24.34
C VAL A 108 52.41 -4.31 -24.94
N GLN A 109 51.17 -4.84 -24.82
CA GLN A 109 49.97 -4.13 -25.27
C GLN A 109 49.73 -2.86 -24.48
N ASP A 110 49.81 -2.92 -23.13
CA ASP A 110 49.67 -1.75 -22.27
C ASP A 110 50.72 -0.69 -22.58
N LEU A 111 52.00 -1.13 -22.77
CA LEU A 111 53.08 -0.22 -23.13
C LEU A 111 52.87 0.43 -24.50
N HIS A 112 52.37 -0.34 -25.48
CA HIS A 112 52.03 0.19 -26.82
C HIS A 112 50.95 1.26 -26.73
N GLN A 113 49.90 0.99 -25.92
CA GLN A 113 48.83 1.94 -25.73
C GLN A 113 49.33 3.22 -25.03
N ASP A 114 50.09 3.08 -23.92
CA ASP A 114 50.69 4.23 -23.22
C ASP A 114 51.58 5.11 -24.13
N LEU A 115 52.34 4.50 -25.02
CA LEU A 115 53.18 5.22 -25.96
C LEU A 115 52.35 5.90 -27.06
N SER A 116 51.31 5.24 -27.58
CA SER A 116 50.37 5.82 -28.52
C SER A 116 49.65 7.02 -27.93
N ASP A 117 49.16 6.88 -26.69
CA ASP A 117 48.52 7.98 -25.97
C ASP A 117 49.45 9.15 -25.78
N LEU A 118 50.73 8.91 -25.44
CA LEU A 118 51.73 9.97 -25.26
C LEU A 118 52.09 10.70 -26.56
N LEU A 119 52.11 10.01 -27.71
CA LEU A 119 52.31 10.61 -29.03
C LEU A 119 51.11 11.46 -29.47
N GLN A 120 49.89 11.08 -29.05
CA GLN A 120 48.66 11.78 -29.45
C GLN A 120 48.35 12.99 -28.57
N VAL A 121 48.94 13.05 -27.33
CA VAL A 121 48.61 14.10 -26.33
C VAL A 121 48.70 15.51 -26.85
N GLU A 122 49.73 15.87 -27.63
CA GLU A 122 49.89 17.23 -28.16
C GLU A 122 48.78 17.62 -29.13
N VAL A 123 48.37 16.70 -30.00
CA VAL A 123 47.28 16.92 -30.97
C VAL A 123 45.96 17.11 -30.23
N ASP A 124 45.66 16.17 -29.31
CA ASP A 124 44.44 16.23 -28.50
C ASP A 124 44.38 17.53 -27.66
N ASN A 125 45.50 17.94 -27.07
CA ASN A 125 45.59 19.17 -26.29
C ASN A 125 45.26 20.40 -27.15
N ASN A 126 45.79 20.47 -28.37
CA ASN A 126 45.54 21.61 -29.27
C ASN A 126 44.07 21.68 -29.69
N GLU A 127 43.43 20.52 -30.00
CA GLU A 127 42.02 20.46 -30.33
C GLU A 127 41.15 20.90 -29.16
N LEU A 128 41.43 20.36 -27.98
CA LEU A 128 40.69 20.71 -26.75
C LEU A 128 40.86 22.19 -26.38
N ASN A 129 42.07 22.71 -26.47
CA ASN A 129 42.36 24.13 -26.23
C ASN A 129 41.57 25.05 -27.16
N ALA A 130 41.53 24.74 -28.46
CA ALA A 130 40.76 25.52 -29.44
C ALA A 130 39.25 25.54 -29.06
N ALA A 131 38.70 24.39 -28.72
CA ALA A 131 37.30 24.28 -28.29
C ALA A 131 37.03 25.06 -26.98
N LEU A 132 37.94 24.98 -26.00
CA LEU A 132 37.82 25.73 -24.74
C LEU A 132 37.93 27.24 -24.94
N HIS A 133 38.80 27.72 -25.84
CA HIS A 133 38.87 29.13 -26.19
C HIS A 133 37.59 29.65 -26.86
N GLU A 134 36.93 28.86 -27.68
CA GLU A 134 35.66 29.23 -28.29
C GLU A 134 34.55 29.35 -27.19
N ARG A 135 34.48 28.39 -26.25
CA ARG A 135 33.56 28.44 -25.10
C ARG A 135 33.84 29.68 -24.24
N TYR A 136 35.09 29.95 -23.92
CA TYR A 136 35.49 31.12 -23.12
C TYR A 136 35.08 32.45 -23.81
N ASN A 137 35.33 32.59 -25.11
CA ASN A 137 34.95 33.79 -25.83
C ASN A 137 33.42 33.98 -25.89
N SER A 138 32.66 32.89 -26.01
CA SER A 138 31.20 32.91 -25.95
C SER A 138 30.70 33.32 -24.59
N ALA A 139 31.25 32.75 -23.50
CA ALA A 139 30.91 33.10 -22.14
C ALA A 139 31.21 34.57 -21.82
N ARG A 140 32.41 35.05 -22.21
CA ARG A 140 32.79 36.45 -22.03
C ARG A 140 31.85 37.41 -22.77
N LYS A 141 31.50 37.10 -24.02
CA LYS A 141 30.57 37.90 -24.82
C LYS A 141 29.16 37.90 -24.19
N ASN A 142 28.72 36.79 -23.65
CA ASN A 142 27.43 36.65 -22.97
C ASN A 142 27.37 37.56 -21.71
N VAL A 143 28.39 37.49 -20.86
CA VAL A 143 28.50 38.33 -19.64
C VAL A 143 28.47 39.82 -19.98
N MET A 144 29.20 40.22 -21.05
CA MET A 144 29.26 41.64 -21.48
C MET A 144 27.92 42.13 -22.07
N ASN A 145 27.23 41.30 -22.86
CA ASN A 145 26.02 41.72 -23.57
C ASN A 145 24.78 41.70 -22.64
N HIS A 146 24.77 40.83 -21.63
CA HIS A 146 23.64 40.58 -20.74
C HIS A 146 23.93 40.93 -19.28
N SER A 147 24.79 41.92 -19.03
CA SER A 147 25.25 42.30 -17.69
C SER A 147 24.11 42.63 -16.71
N PHE A 148 22.98 43.16 -17.20
CA PHE A 148 21.80 43.43 -16.37
C PHE A 148 21.12 42.18 -15.84
N ASP A 149 21.14 41.08 -16.58
CA ASP A 149 20.51 39.83 -16.22
C ASP A 149 21.26 39.09 -15.12
N TYR A 150 22.57 39.38 -14.97
CA TYR A 150 23.42 38.84 -13.92
C TYR A 150 23.38 39.66 -12.63
N GLY A 151 22.86 40.90 -12.68
CA GLY A 151 22.66 41.75 -11.50
C GLY A 151 23.89 41.90 -10.61
N PRO A 152 23.82 41.55 -9.32
CA PRO A 152 24.94 41.74 -8.39
C PRO A 152 26.14 40.79 -8.65
N ALA A 153 25.98 39.71 -9.44
CA ALA A 153 27.02 38.71 -9.69
C ALA A 153 28.09 39.15 -10.68
N ILE A 154 27.87 40.22 -11.43
CA ILE A 154 28.74 40.63 -12.56
C ILE A 154 30.21 40.72 -12.18
N GLU A 155 30.55 41.33 -11.01
CA GLU A 155 31.91 41.48 -10.55
C GLU A 155 32.60 40.12 -10.30
N THR A 156 31.88 39.16 -9.74
CA THR A 156 32.39 37.81 -9.48
C THR A 156 32.58 37.02 -10.77
N LEU A 157 31.65 37.16 -11.73
CA LEU A 157 31.78 36.54 -13.06
C LEU A 157 32.98 37.08 -13.84
N GLU A 158 33.26 38.39 -13.77
CA GLU A 158 34.43 38.98 -14.36
C GLU A 158 35.73 38.44 -13.73
N LYS A 159 35.78 38.26 -12.42
CA LYS A 159 36.92 37.64 -11.73
C LYS A 159 37.14 36.19 -12.19
N ASN A 160 36.07 35.40 -12.36
CA ASN A 160 36.16 34.03 -12.83
C ASN A 160 36.71 33.99 -14.27
N LEU A 161 36.27 34.89 -15.15
CA LEU A 161 36.80 35.00 -16.50
C LEU A 161 38.31 35.39 -16.51
N GLN A 162 38.74 36.31 -15.65
CA GLN A 162 40.14 36.67 -15.50
C GLN A 162 40.99 35.48 -15.00
N TYR A 163 40.45 34.67 -14.08
CA TYR A 163 41.13 33.48 -13.56
C TYR A 163 41.32 32.44 -14.69
N LEU A 164 40.31 32.21 -15.51
CA LEU A 164 40.41 31.34 -16.70
C LEU A 164 41.45 31.82 -17.69
N GLU A 165 41.53 33.13 -17.97
CA GLU A 165 42.51 33.72 -18.86
C GLU A 165 43.96 33.48 -18.36
N LEU A 166 44.15 33.57 -17.04
CA LEU A 166 45.44 33.24 -16.40
C LEU A 166 45.79 31.74 -16.59
N ASN A 167 44.80 30.85 -16.47
CA ASN A 167 45.03 29.42 -16.65
C ASN A 167 45.35 29.05 -18.10
N PHE A 168 44.73 29.71 -19.08
CA PHE A 168 45.14 29.60 -20.52
C PHE A 168 46.57 30.07 -20.73
N THR A 169 47.01 31.12 -20.08
CA THR A 169 48.40 31.58 -20.14
C THR A 169 49.36 30.51 -19.63
N LYS A 170 49.07 29.88 -18.48
CA LYS A 170 49.87 28.76 -17.95
C LYS A 170 49.91 27.55 -18.88
N TYR A 171 48.76 27.21 -19.49
CA TYR A 171 48.71 26.14 -20.49
C TYR A 171 49.70 26.41 -21.65
N ASN A 172 49.70 27.62 -22.17
CA ASN A 172 50.63 28.01 -23.23
C ASN A 172 52.10 27.87 -22.79
N GLU A 173 52.43 28.30 -21.56
CA GLU A 173 53.77 28.13 -20.97
C GLU A 173 54.20 26.66 -20.88
N TYR A 174 53.31 25.75 -20.42
CA TYR A 174 53.60 24.30 -20.40
C TYR A 174 53.81 23.70 -21.78
N THR A 175 52.97 24.11 -22.74
CA THR A 175 53.06 23.64 -24.13
C THR A 175 54.36 24.11 -24.79
N GLU A 176 54.73 25.38 -24.63
CA GLU A 176 56.00 25.95 -25.18
C GLU A 176 57.23 25.28 -24.57
N ASN A 177 57.17 24.89 -23.30
CA ASN A 177 58.24 24.16 -22.61
C ASN A 177 58.27 22.65 -22.94
N GLY A 178 57.30 22.09 -23.65
CA GLY A 178 57.26 20.66 -24.03
C GLY A 178 56.74 19.73 -22.91
N ASP A 179 56.04 20.26 -21.89
CA ASP A 179 55.38 19.44 -20.87
C ASP A 179 53.89 19.23 -21.19
N HIS A 180 53.63 18.41 -22.22
CA HIS A 180 52.30 18.16 -22.74
C HIS A 180 51.36 17.47 -21.78
N LEU A 181 51.85 16.69 -20.78
CA LEU A 181 51.02 16.06 -19.76
C LEU A 181 50.53 17.09 -18.74
N GLU A 182 51.40 17.98 -18.25
CA GLU A 182 51.01 19.06 -17.35
C GLU A 182 50.08 20.06 -18.07
N ALA A 183 50.32 20.33 -19.36
CA ALA A 183 49.43 21.11 -20.22
C ALA A 183 48.03 20.44 -20.32
N ARG A 184 47.96 19.12 -20.46
CA ARG A 184 46.70 18.36 -20.47
C ARG A 184 45.96 18.46 -19.17
N ASP A 185 46.66 18.36 -18.04
CA ASP A 185 46.04 18.49 -16.72
C ASP A 185 45.55 19.93 -16.46
N MET A 186 46.23 20.92 -16.98
CA MET A 186 45.78 22.31 -16.97
C MET A 186 44.49 22.47 -17.83
N LEU A 187 44.42 21.87 -19.03
CA LEU A 187 43.20 21.89 -19.83
C LEU A 187 42.02 21.22 -19.17
N LYS A 188 42.24 20.11 -18.43
CA LYS A 188 41.18 19.50 -17.62
C LYS A 188 40.68 20.43 -16.55
N THR A 189 41.58 21.18 -15.89
CA THR A 189 41.22 22.21 -14.89
C THR A 189 40.40 23.32 -15.56
N ILE A 190 40.87 23.83 -16.69
CA ILE A 190 40.17 24.87 -17.49
C ILE A 190 38.78 24.36 -17.92
N ASP A 191 38.65 23.11 -18.35
CA ASP A 191 37.37 22.53 -18.79
C ASP A 191 36.39 22.40 -17.62
N ALA A 192 36.87 21.96 -16.46
CA ALA A 192 36.05 21.89 -15.23
C ALA A 192 35.61 23.29 -14.77
N ASP A 193 36.54 24.26 -14.76
CA ASP A 193 36.23 25.65 -14.37
C ASP A 193 35.26 26.30 -15.39
N MET A 194 35.48 26.04 -16.69
CA MET A 194 34.59 26.50 -17.76
C MET A 194 33.17 25.92 -17.63
N THR A 195 33.09 24.64 -17.39
CA THR A 195 31.80 23.95 -17.17
C THR A 195 31.07 24.52 -15.97
N SER A 196 31.79 24.76 -14.88
CA SER A 196 31.23 25.41 -13.69
C SER A 196 30.75 26.84 -13.97
N LEU A 197 31.55 27.61 -14.72
CA LEU A 197 31.16 28.97 -15.09
C LEU A 197 29.94 29.00 -16.02
N GLU A 198 29.85 28.08 -16.99
CA GLU A 198 28.68 27.95 -17.87
C GLU A 198 27.41 27.61 -17.11
N ASP A 199 27.45 26.66 -16.13
CA ASP A 199 26.31 26.36 -15.24
C ASP A 199 25.86 27.61 -14.45
N ILE A 200 26.84 28.38 -13.97
CA ILE A 200 26.55 29.62 -13.23
C ILE A 200 25.89 30.65 -14.17
N LEU A 201 26.44 30.84 -15.39
CA LEU A 201 25.89 31.78 -16.36
C LEU A 201 24.49 31.42 -16.86
N GLU A 202 24.16 30.14 -16.92
CA GLU A 202 22.82 29.68 -17.30
C GLU A 202 21.81 29.93 -16.21
N ARG A 203 22.20 29.74 -14.93
CA ARG A 203 21.26 29.71 -13.79
C ARG A 203 21.02 31.09 -13.18
N ILE A 204 22.03 31.95 -13.10
CA ILE A 204 21.90 33.26 -12.43
C ILE A 204 20.75 34.10 -13.00
N PRO A 205 20.57 34.29 -14.32
CA PRO A 205 19.55 35.17 -14.86
C PRO A 205 18.15 34.77 -14.38
N SER A 206 17.82 33.47 -14.43
CA SER A 206 16.52 32.97 -13.99
C SER A 206 16.31 33.11 -12.48
N MET A 207 17.36 32.89 -11.67
CA MET A 207 17.29 33.04 -10.22
C MET A 207 17.11 34.50 -9.80
N TYR A 208 17.89 35.40 -10.42
CA TYR A 208 17.82 36.82 -10.13
C TYR A 208 16.49 37.45 -10.56
N ASP A 209 15.99 37.06 -11.74
CA ASP A 209 14.70 37.51 -12.23
C ASP A 209 13.55 37.07 -11.31
N LYS A 210 13.58 35.80 -10.85
CA LYS A 210 12.60 35.30 -9.86
C LYS A 210 12.60 36.13 -8.59
N ILE A 211 13.79 36.44 -8.05
CA ILE A 211 13.85 37.21 -6.81
C ILE A 211 13.32 38.63 -7.03
N LYS A 212 13.74 39.27 -8.14
CA LYS A 212 13.48 40.68 -8.40
C LYS A 212 12.04 40.96 -8.80
N ASN A 213 11.41 40.07 -9.55
CA ASN A 213 10.08 40.29 -10.10
C ASN A 213 9.06 39.39 -9.38
N GLU A 214 9.20 38.07 -9.44
CA GLU A 214 8.16 37.15 -8.96
C GLU A 214 7.99 37.20 -7.42
N TYR A 215 9.09 37.16 -6.66
CA TYR A 215 8.98 37.11 -5.19
C TYR A 215 8.70 38.48 -4.57
N GLU A 216 9.30 39.56 -5.11
CA GLU A 216 8.99 40.93 -4.63
C GLU A 216 7.53 41.27 -4.87
N ASP A 217 6.99 40.99 -6.08
CA ASP A 217 5.56 41.17 -6.37
C ASP A 217 4.67 40.33 -5.45
N SER A 218 5.06 39.08 -5.17
CA SER A 218 4.34 38.20 -4.24
C SER A 218 4.29 38.72 -2.81
N LEU A 219 5.40 39.33 -2.32
CA LEU A 219 5.44 39.95 -0.98
C LEU A 219 4.55 41.19 -0.91
N ASP A 220 4.51 42.00 -1.96
CA ASP A 220 3.65 43.18 -2.02
C ASP A 220 2.18 42.78 -2.08
N ASP A 221 1.82 41.76 -2.88
CA ASP A 221 0.47 41.18 -2.92
C ASP A 221 0.04 40.62 -1.55
N LEU A 222 0.97 39.96 -0.82
CA LEU A 222 0.69 39.46 0.55
C LEU A 222 0.41 40.61 1.52
N ARG A 223 1.18 41.71 1.45
CA ARG A 223 0.96 42.91 2.30
C ARG A 223 -0.41 43.54 2.01
N GLU A 224 -0.73 43.76 0.72
CA GLU A 224 -2.01 44.34 0.33
C GLU A 224 -3.20 43.43 0.67
N GLY A 225 -3.05 42.13 0.39
CA GLY A 225 -4.06 41.12 0.69
C GLY A 225 -4.36 41.04 2.18
N TYR A 226 -3.31 40.99 3.01
CA TYR A 226 -3.45 41.01 4.46
C TYR A 226 -4.19 42.25 4.96
N GLN A 227 -3.86 43.46 4.47
CA GLN A 227 -4.52 44.67 4.88
C GLN A 227 -6.04 44.64 4.55
N LYS A 228 -6.39 44.17 3.33
CA LYS A 228 -7.81 44.01 2.91
C LYS A 228 -8.54 43.00 3.79
N MET A 229 -7.85 41.93 4.24
CA MET A 229 -8.44 40.92 5.13
C MET A 229 -8.68 41.51 6.54
N VAL A 230 -7.69 42.21 7.11
CA VAL A 230 -7.86 42.89 8.40
C VAL A 230 -9.01 43.88 8.38
N ASP A 231 -9.12 44.69 7.32
CA ASP A 231 -10.25 45.63 7.11
C ASP A 231 -11.61 44.90 7.02
N SER A 232 -11.58 43.63 6.55
CA SER A 232 -12.73 42.73 6.45
C SER A 232 -12.95 41.87 7.71
N ARG A 233 -12.27 42.20 8.84
CA ARG A 233 -12.38 41.56 10.15
C ARG A 233 -11.87 40.13 10.23
N PHE A 234 -10.87 39.78 9.44
CA PHE A 234 -10.14 38.52 9.65
C PHE A 234 -9.14 38.66 10.82
N ASP A 235 -8.98 37.58 11.55
CA ASP A 235 -7.91 37.36 12.50
C ASP A 235 -7.16 36.08 12.10
N PHE A 236 -5.88 36.01 12.43
CA PHE A 236 -4.99 34.92 12.02
C PHE A 236 -4.42 34.14 13.22
N ASP A 237 -5.15 34.05 14.31
CA ASP A 237 -4.79 33.28 15.52
C ASP A 237 -3.40 33.67 16.09
N GLY A 238 -3.11 34.97 16.11
CA GLY A 238 -1.84 35.49 16.61
C GLY A 238 -0.65 35.32 15.66
N VAL A 239 -0.85 34.86 14.42
CA VAL A 239 0.20 34.80 13.40
C VAL A 239 0.46 36.22 12.88
N ALA A 240 1.66 36.73 13.17
CA ALA A 240 2.12 38.05 12.70
C ALA A 240 2.53 37.96 11.22
N ILE A 241 1.59 38.05 10.30
CA ILE A 241 1.83 37.87 8.83
C ILE A 241 2.87 38.88 8.32
N LEU A 242 2.78 40.15 8.71
CA LEU A 242 3.73 41.18 8.26
C LEU A 242 5.17 40.90 8.74
N GLU A 243 5.34 40.42 9.97
CA GLU A 243 6.68 40.02 10.47
C GLU A 243 7.26 38.89 9.66
N LYS A 244 6.44 37.89 9.30
CA LYS A 244 6.86 36.79 8.43
C LYS A 244 7.20 37.25 7.00
N VAL A 245 6.47 38.20 6.45
CA VAL A 245 6.79 38.81 5.15
C VAL A 245 8.14 39.50 5.20
N ASP A 246 8.44 40.20 6.30
CA ASP A 246 9.74 40.86 6.49
C ASP A 246 10.89 39.84 6.66
N GLU A 247 10.67 38.74 7.38
CA GLU A 247 11.63 37.61 7.47
C GLU A 247 11.93 36.99 6.09
N ILE A 248 10.91 36.87 5.24
CA ILE A 248 11.10 36.37 3.87
C ILE A 248 11.90 37.37 3.05
N GLN A 249 11.62 38.66 3.19
CA GLN A 249 12.38 39.72 2.52
C GLN A 249 13.89 39.68 2.91
N GLU A 250 14.21 39.41 4.17
CA GLU A 250 15.61 39.23 4.61
C GLU A 250 16.25 38.00 3.94
N LYS A 251 15.56 36.86 3.90
CA LYS A 251 16.03 35.64 3.21
C LYS A 251 16.31 35.88 1.72
N LEU A 252 15.46 36.68 1.04
CA LEU A 252 15.65 37.03 -0.36
C LEU A 252 16.86 37.97 -0.54
N ASN A 253 17.09 38.88 0.39
CA ASN A 253 18.30 39.72 0.38
C ASN A 253 19.59 38.90 0.60
N ASP A 254 19.54 37.90 1.47
CA ASP A 254 20.64 36.95 1.66
C ASP A 254 20.87 36.12 0.39
N ALA A 255 19.80 35.63 -0.26
CA ALA A 255 19.90 34.92 -1.54
C ALA A 255 20.54 35.80 -2.64
N LYS A 256 20.20 37.11 -2.70
CA LYS A 256 20.85 38.07 -3.62
C LYS A 256 22.36 38.18 -3.32
N ASN A 257 22.75 38.17 -2.05
CA ASN A 257 24.16 38.20 -1.66
C ASN A 257 24.90 36.92 -2.06
N GLU A 258 24.27 35.74 -1.92
CA GLU A 258 24.87 34.48 -2.36
C GLU A 258 24.99 34.40 -3.89
N ILE A 259 24.00 34.93 -4.62
CA ILE A 259 24.12 35.10 -6.09
C ILE A 259 25.30 36.02 -6.44
N LYS A 260 25.52 37.11 -5.69
CA LYS A 260 26.67 37.99 -5.86
C LYS A 260 28.00 37.24 -5.69
N ASN A 261 28.05 36.28 -4.79
CA ASN A 261 29.25 35.46 -4.53
C ASN A 261 29.35 34.27 -5.51
N ALA A 262 28.37 34.09 -6.40
CA ALA A 262 28.21 32.93 -7.30
C ALA A 262 28.06 31.59 -6.55
N ASP A 263 27.61 31.61 -5.30
CA ASP A 263 27.19 30.40 -4.58
C ASP A 263 25.71 30.09 -4.85
N LEU A 264 25.47 29.44 -5.98
CA LEU A 264 24.12 29.12 -6.43
C LEU A 264 23.44 28.02 -5.61
N SER A 265 24.21 27.23 -4.86
CA SER A 265 23.66 26.17 -4.01
C SER A 265 22.96 26.75 -2.81
N GLU A 266 23.64 27.66 -2.09
CA GLU A 266 23.06 28.33 -0.92
C GLU A 266 21.97 29.33 -1.34
N ALA A 267 22.20 30.09 -2.43
CA ALA A 267 21.18 30.97 -2.99
C ALA A 267 19.87 30.22 -3.29
N LYS A 268 19.96 29.07 -3.98
CA LYS A 268 18.79 28.22 -4.25
C LYS A 268 18.12 27.74 -2.99
N THR A 269 18.89 27.32 -1.98
CA THR A 269 18.34 26.86 -0.69
C THR A 269 17.53 27.96 0.00
N LEU A 270 18.03 29.19 -0.02
CA LEU A 270 17.34 30.36 0.53
C LEU A 270 16.07 30.69 -0.28
N MET A 271 16.15 30.66 -1.60
CA MET A 271 15.00 30.86 -2.49
C MET A 271 13.92 29.80 -2.28
N ASP A 272 14.29 28.52 -2.20
CA ASP A 272 13.36 27.42 -1.95
C ASP A 272 12.69 27.52 -0.57
N LYS A 273 13.38 28.13 0.43
CA LYS A 273 12.78 28.45 1.74
C LYS A 273 11.79 29.59 1.62
N ALA A 274 12.20 30.68 0.96
CA ALA A 274 11.35 31.86 0.74
C ALA A 274 10.08 31.48 -0.04
N GLU A 275 10.18 30.71 -1.13
CA GLU A 275 9.05 30.23 -1.92
C GLU A 275 8.06 29.41 -1.08
N ARG A 276 8.57 28.52 -0.23
CA ARG A 276 7.71 27.73 0.70
C ARG A 276 7.01 28.61 1.71
N ASP A 277 7.73 29.60 2.25
CA ASP A 277 7.16 30.50 3.24
C ASP A 277 6.10 31.43 2.60
N ILE A 278 6.38 31.97 1.40
CA ILE A 278 5.41 32.74 0.59
C ILE A 278 4.15 31.89 0.36
N LYS A 279 4.33 30.67 -0.15
CA LYS A 279 3.21 29.76 -0.39
C LYS A 279 2.43 29.47 0.89
N SER A 280 3.13 29.22 2.00
CA SER A 280 2.46 28.97 3.30
C SER A 280 1.61 30.13 3.75
N LEU A 281 2.04 31.39 3.49
CA LEU A 281 1.25 32.58 3.80
C LEU A 281 0.03 32.71 2.89
N TYR A 282 0.18 32.45 1.58
CA TYR A 282 -0.97 32.42 0.67
C TYR A 282 -1.96 31.33 1.07
N ASP A 283 -1.48 30.11 1.34
CA ASP A 283 -2.34 28.99 1.76
C ASP A 283 -3.11 29.32 3.06
N LEU A 284 -2.45 30.02 4.01
CA LEU A 284 -3.08 30.48 5.26
C LEU A 284 -4.19 31.49 4.97
N MET A 285 -3.90 32.50 4.13
CA MET A 285 -4.88 33.54 3.78
C MET A 285 -6.05 32.97 2.96
N GLU A 286 -5.77 32.11 2.00
CA GLU A 286 -6.78 31.41 1.18
C GLU A 286 -7.68 30.54 2.06
N THR A 287 -7.07 29.76 2.98
CA THR A 287 -7.82 28.92 3.93
C THR A 287 -8.79 29.74 4.79
N GLU A 288 -8.36 30.93 5.27
CA GLU A 288 -9.24 31.81 6.04
C GLU A 288 -10.37 32.38 5.18
N ILE A 289 -10.11 32.72 3.90
CA ILE A 289 -11.15 33.20 2.96
C ILE A 289 -12.17 32.09 2.68
N GLU A 290 -11.72 30.89 2.38
CA GLU A 290 -12.58 29.72 2.15
C GLU A 290 -13.42 29.39 3.39
N ALA A 291 -12.79 29.46 4.58
CA ALA A 291 -13.49 29.26 5.84
C ALA A 291 -14.58 30.30 6.08
N LYS A 292 -14.33 31.58 5.77
CA LYS A 292 -15.35 32.62 5.83
C LYS A 292 -16.54 32.33 4.92
N ASP A 293 -16.27 31.95 3.68
CA ASP A 293 -17.29 31.55 2.72
C ASP A 293 -18.10 30.34 3.20
N TYR A 294 -17.43 29.35 3.78
CA TYR A 294 -18.08 28.21 4.40
C TYR A 294 -18.99 28.63 5.55
N VAL A 295 -18.49 29.47 6.47
CA VAL A 295 -19.26 29.99 7.62
C VAL A 295 -20.51 30.72 7.13
N ASN A 296 -20.38 31.66 6.20
CA ASN A 296 -21.48 32.44 5.67
C ASN A 296 -22.58 31.58 5.01
N LYS A 297 -22.18 30.57 4.24
CA LYS A 297 -23.11 29.64 3.59
C LYS A 297 -23.79 28.69 4.58
N ASN A 298 -23.10 28.30 5.65
CA ASN A 298 -23.57 27.23 6.54
C ASN A 298 -24.25 27.71 7.82
N ILE A 299 -24.07 28.95 8.28
CA ILE A 299 -24.72 29.46 9.49
C ILE A 299 -26.27 29.31 9.43
N GLN A 300 -26.89 29.74 8.34
CA GLN A 300 -28.37 29.68 8.22
C GLN A 300 -28.89 28.25 8.06
N SER A 301 -28.12 27.36 7.40
CA SER A 301 -28.50 25.97 7.25
C SER A 301 -28.37 25.21 8.58
N LEU A 302 -27.32 25.50 9.35
CA LEU A 302 -27.11 24.89 10.67
C LEU A 302 -28.20 25.35 11.66
N ARG A 303 -28.57 26.65 11.64
CA ARG A 303 -29.67 27.14 12.46
C ARG A 303 -30.96 26.36 12.20
N ARG A 304 -31.34 26.23 10.92
CA ARG A 304 -32.53 25.45 10.54
C ARG A 304 -32.48 24.00 11.01
N LYS A 305 -31.29 23.37 10.88
CA LYS A 305 -31.14 22.00 11.34
C LYS A 305 -31.27 21.85 12.86
N ILE A 306 -30.72 22.80 13.64
CA ILE A 306 -30.86 22.81 15.09
C ILE A 306 -32.34 23.00 15.49
N ASP A 307 -33.06 23.94 14.83
CA ASP A 307 -34.47 24.18 15.09
C ASP A 307 -35.33 22.94 14.76
N GLU A 308 -35.04 22.24 13.65
CA GLU A 308 -35.68 20.98 13.23
C GLU A 308 -35.48 19.88 14.28
N VAL A 309 -34.22 19.65 14.70
CA VAL A 309 -33.89 18.62 15.68
C VAL A 309 -34.49 18.93 17.05
N ALA A 310 -34.55 20.21 17.43
CA ALA A 310 -35.22 20.65 18.64
C ALA A 310 -36.75 20.39 18.60
N GLU A 311 -37.38 20.51 17.44
CA GLU A 311 -38.79 20.17 17.24
C GLU A 311 -39.00 18.66 17.28
N ASN A 312 -38.13 17.87 16.61
CA ASN A 312 -38.14 16.40 16.68
C ASN A 312 -37.97 15.90 18.12
N GLY A 313 -37.04 16.49 18.88
CA GLY A 313 -36.84 16.14 20.30
C GLY A 313 -38.08 16.43 21.17
N ARG A 314 -38.73 17.54 20.95
CA ARG A 314 -40.00 17.86 21.67
C ARG A 314 -41.12 16.89 21.31
N TYR A 315 -41.25 16.57 20.01
CA TYR A 315 -42.24 15.58 19.56
C TYR A 315 -41.97 14.20 20.13
N ALA A 316 -40.69 13.77 20.09
CA ALA A 316 -40.26 12.50 20.69
C ALA A 316 -40.59 12.44 22.18
N GLY A 317 -40.35 13.50 22.95
CA GLY A 317 -40.71 13.58 24.36
C GLY A 317 -42.20 13.34 24.64
N ILE A 318 -43.06 14.02 23.87
CA ILE A 318 -44.52 13.83 24.00
C ILE A 318 -44.93 12.39 23.67
N GLU A 319 -44.32 11.79 22.64
CA GLU A 319 -44.66 10.45 22.16
C GLU A 319 -44.15 9.36 23.13
N VAL A 320 -42.94 9.51 23.69
CA VAL A 320 -42.39 8.61 24.72
C VAL A 320 -43.26 8.63 25.96
N ASP A 321 -43.70 9.82 26.45
CA ASP A 321 -44.59 9.94 27.60
C ASP A 321 -45.92 9.25 27.35
N ARG A 322 -46.50 9.37 26.16
CA ARG A 322 -47.73 8.72 25.75
C ARG A 322 -47.59 7.17 25.75
N ILE A 323 -46.49 6.68 25.14
CA ILE A 323 -46.22 5.24 25.03
C ILE A 323 -45.89 4.62 26.40
N ALA A 324 -45.19 5.32 27.29
CA ALA A 324 -44.86 4.85 28.64
C ALA A 324 -46.11 4.57 29.53
N GLN A 325 -47.28 5.10 29.12
CA GLN A 325 -48.54 4.76 29.81
C GLN A 325 -49.06 3.35 29.47
N SER A 326 -48.75 2.84 28.26
CA SER A 326 -49.27 1.56 27.77
C SER A 326 -48.22 0.45 27.73
N TYR A 327 -46.93 0.79 27.73
CA TYR A 327 -45.82 -0.16 27.64
C TYR A 327 -44.79 0.07 28.75
N ILE A 328 -44.05 -0.97 29.09
CA ILE A 328 -42.85 -0.89 29.92
C ILE A 328 -41.67 -0.60 29.05
N LEU A 329 -40.98 0.50 29.33
CA LEU A 329 -39.77 0.93 28.65
C LEU A 329 -38.55 0.56 29.50
N HIS A 330 -37.60 -0.23 28.98
CA HIS A 330 -36.52 -0.81 29.77
C HIS A 330 -35.23 -0.01 29.75
N GLU A 331 -35.04 0.84 28.75
CA GLU A 331 -33.80 1.61 28.55
C GLU A 331 -33.90 3.03 29.11
N ASN A 332 -34.90 3.34 29.92
CA ASN A 332 -35.17 4.70 30.43
C ASN A 332 -35.31 5.73 29.31
N GLU A 333 -36.05 5.40 28.25
CA GLU A 333 -36.21 6.24 27.04
C GLU A 333 -36.73 7.64 27.37
N VAL A 334 -37.54 7.78 28.43
CA VAL A 334 -38.02 9.07 28.94
C VAL A 334 -36.85 9.95 29.37
N ASP A 335 -35.94 9.41 30.19
CA ASP A 335 -34.77 10.15 30.67
C ASP A 335 -33.77 10.43 29.52
N GLN A 336 -33.64 9.46 28.60
CA GLN A 336 -32.76 9.63 27.41
C GLN A 336 -33.23 10.78 26.53
N ILE A 337 -34.52 10.91 26.24
CA ILE A 337 -35.08 12.02 25.46
C ILE A 337 -34.93 13.36 26.21
N ALA A 338 -35.09 13.39 27.52
CA ALA A 338 -34.85 14.57 28.34
C ALA A 338 -33.38 15.02 28.22
N ASP A 339 -32.45 14.09 28.38
CA ASP A 339 -31.01 14.33 28.23
C ASP A 339 -30.63 14.83 26.84
N LEU A 340 -31.19 14.23 25.77
CA LEU A 340 -30.98 14.66 24.39
C LEU A 340 -31.52 16.09 24.16
N SER A 341 -32.65 16.42 24.76
CA SER A 341 -33.23 17.78 24.70
C SER A 341 -32.33 18.82 25.37
N ASP A 342 -31.70 18.48 26.48
CA ASP A 342 -30.71 19.34 27.15
C ASP A 342 -29.43 19.50 26.33
N GLN A 343 -28.97 18.44 25.66
CA GLN A 343 -27.84 18.51 24.73
C GLN A 343 -28.13 19.39 23.52
N ILE A 344 -29.34 19.31 22.95
CA ILE A 344 -29.77 20.22 21.86
C ILE A 344 -29.69 21.67 22.33
N ARG A 345 -30.19 21.98 23.52
CA ARG A 345 -30.15 23.32 24.11
C ARG A 345 -28.71 23.80 24.31
N HIS A 346 -27.82 22.92 24.75
CA HIS A 346 -26.41 23.24 24.90
C HIS A 346 -25.76 23.61 23.55
N GLU A 347 -25.98 22.81 22.51
CA GLU A 347 -25.43 23.08 21.19
C GLU A 347 -26.04 24.34 20.55
N TYR A 348 -27.33 24.61 20.81
CA TYR A 348 -27.97 25.88 20.39
C TYR A 348 -27.28 27.09 21.03
N ASN A 349 -26.95 27.04 22.32
CA ASN A 349 -26.24 28.14 22.98
C ASN A 349 -24.82 28.33 22.39
N ARG A 350 -24.08 27.25 22.13
CA ARG A 350 -22.76 27.30 21.47
C ARG A 350 -22.85 27.92 20.07
N PHE A 351 -23.91 27.59 19.33
CA PHE A 351 -24.18 28.18 18.04
C PHE A 351 -24.50 29.68 18.15
N LYS A 352 -25.28 30.09 19.12
CA LYS A 352 -25.60 31.49 19.38
C LYS A 352 -24.36 32.32 19.71
N ASP A 353 -23.48 31.80 20.55
CA ASP A 353 -22.21 32.44 20.92
C ASP A 353 -21.32 32.61 19.67
N LEU A 354 -21.22 31.58 18.83
CA LEU A 354 -20.46 31.62 17.57
C LEU A 354 -21.00 32.73 16.63
N VAL A 355 -22.32 32.85 16.46
CA VAL A 355 -22.92 33.90 15.63
C VAL A 355 -22.60 35.28 16.18
N ALA A 356 -22.68 35.46 17.50
CA ALA A 356 -22.38 36.74 18.14
C ALA A 356 -20.89 37.16 17.95
N GLU A 357 -19.96 36.18 18.01
CA GLU A 357 -18.53 36.41 17.73
C GLU A 357 -18.31 36.84 16.26
N THR A 358 -18.95 36.14 15.29
CA THR A 358 -18.78 36.45 13.86
C THR A 358 -19.34 37.80 13.45
N GLU A 359 -20.26 38.36 14.23
CA GLU A 359 -20.85 39.69 13.99
C GLU A 359 -20.13 40.82 14.72
N GLY A 360 -19.43 40.53 15.85
CA GLY A 360 -18.95 41.54 16.79
C GLY A 360 -17.47 41.91 16.71
N SER A 361 -16.57 41.00 16.33
CA SER A 361 -15.10 41.17 16.43
C SER A 361 -14.36 40.67 15.21
N ALA A 362 -13.03 40.80 15.21
CA ALA A 362 -12.16 40.09 14.27
C ALA A 362 -12.22 38.57 14.57
N VAL A 363 -12.28 37.75 13.53
CA VAL A 363 -12.59 36.31 13.61
C VAL A 363 -11.56 35.50 12.89
N VAL A 364 -11.10 34.43 13.55
CA VAL A 364 -10.39 33.31 12.92
C VAL A 364 -11.45 32.39 12.31
N TYR A 365 -11.69 32.53 11.00
CA TYR A 365 -12.78 31.83 10.33
C TYR A 365 -12.57 30.31 10.26
N THR A 366 -11.33 29.83 10.20
CA THR A 366 -11.02 28.40 10.30
C THR A 366 -11.46 27.78 11.63
N GLN A 367 -11.32 28.52 12.75
CA GLN A 367 -11.84 28.08 14.04
C GLN A 367 -13.37 28.11 14.07
N ALA A 368 -13.98 29.15 13.49
CA ALA A 368 -15.44 29.26 13.38
C ALA A 368 -16.02 28.12 12.53
N GLU A 369 -15.40 27.81 11.39
CA GLU A 369 -15.74 26.66 10.54
C GLU A 369 -15.64 25.34 11.32
N GLY A 370 -14.53 25.13 12.04
CA GLY A 370 -14.33 23.95 12.88
C GLY A 370 -15.42 23.80 13.95
N ARG A 371 -15.87 24.92 14.56
CA ARG A 371 -16.98 24.93 15.52
C ARG A 371 -18.32 24.61 14.86
N ILE A 372 -18.62 25.16 13.67
CA ILE A 372 -19.82 24.85 12.88
C ILE A 372 -19.88 23.35 12.56
N LYS A 373 -18.77 22.77 12.07
CA LYS A 373 -18.68 21.34 11.76
C LYS A 373 -18.91 20.48 13.00
N LYS A 374 -18.34 20.85 14.15
CA LYS A 374 -18.53 20.14 15.42
C LYS A 374 -19.96 20.21 15.91
N ILE A 375 -20.59 21.39 15.89
CA ILE A 375 -21.99 21.56 16.30
C ILE A 375 -22.90 20.75 15.36
N ARG A 376 -22.69 20.85 14.04
CA ARG A 376 -23.45 20.09 13.04
C ARG A 376 -23.38 18.58 13.30
N LYS A 377 -22.18 18.05 13.43
CA LYS A 377 -21.99 16.65 13.71
C LYS A 377 -22.69 16.20 14.99
N ARG A 378 -22.59 17.02 16.05
CA ARG A 378 -23.24 16.70 17.31
C ARG A 378 -24.78 16.72 17.21
N ILE A 379 -25.33 17.69 16.50
CA ILE A 379 -26.76 17.78 16.23
C ILE A 379 -27.27 16.61 15.38
N GLU A 380 -26.49 16.18 14.38
CA GLU A 380 -26.80 14.99 13.57
C GLU A 380 -26.78 13.71 14.41
N GLU A 381 -25.77 13.53 15.27
CA GLU A 381 -25.70 12.42 16.21
C GLU A 381 -26.90 12.38 17.19
N ILE A 382 -27.31 13.56 17.67
CA ILE A 382 -28.49 13.69 18.54
C ILE A 382 -29.77 13.36 17.75
N ASP A 383 -29.92 13.86 16.53
CA ASP A 383 -31.09 13.60 15.67
C ASP A 383 -31.24 12.10 15.38
N GLU A 384 -30.13 11.41 15.08
CA GLU A 384 -30.12 9.95 14.90
C GLU A 384 -30.59 9.20 16.16
N GLN A 385 -30.14 9.65 17.35
CA GLN A 385 -30.55 9.05 18.61
C GLN A 385 -32.03 9.30 18.90
N VAL A 386 -32.51 10.52 18.69
CA VAL A 386 -33.94 10.88 18.83
C VAL A 386 -34.79 10.05 17.88
N LEU A 387 -34.38 9.94 16.60
CA LEU A 387 -35.08 9.13 15.61
C LEU A 387 -35.05 7.64 15.94
N ALA A 388 -33.92 7.12 16.43
CA ALA A 388 -33.80 5.72 16.84
C ALA A 388 -34.78 5.39 17.97
N ILE A 389 -34.84 6.22 19.02
CA ILE A 389 -35.78 6.06 20.12
C ILE A 389 -37.22 6.17 19.60
N THR A 390 -37.54 7.19 18.81
CA THR A 390 -38.88 7.40 18.24
C THR A 390 -39.33 6.22 17.38
N ASN A 391 -38.44 5.70 16.52
CA ASN A 391 -38.74 4.52 15.70
C ASN A 391 -38.94 3.27 16.52
N LYS A 392 -38.11 3.09 17.57
CA LYS A 392 -38.26 1.94 18.51
C LYS A 392 -39.60 1.95 19.17
N ILE A 393 -40.02 3.08 19.77
CA ILE A 393 -41.32 3.19 20.43
C ILE A 393 -42.50 3.13 19.45
N ALA A 394 -42.35 3.66 18.21
CA ALA A 394 -43.40 3.57 17.19
C ALA A 394 -43.66 2.13 16.75
N GLN A 395 -42.66 1.24 16.82
CA GLN A 395 -42.79 -0.18 16.50
C GLN A 395 -43.54 -0.99 17.57
N LEU A 396 -43.61 -0.51 18.83
CA LEU A 396 -44.23 -1.27 19.91
C LEU A 396 -45.68 -1.65 19.61
N ASN A 397 -46.46 -0.76 19.03
CA ASN A 397 -47.84 -1.04 18.65
C ASN A 397 -47.93 -2.08 17.52
N THR A 398 -47.01 -2.06 16.56
CA THR A 398 -46.95 -3.07 15.50
C THR A 398 -46.54 -4.43 16.08
N ARG A 399 -45.48 -4.46 16.91
CA ARG A 399 -45.04 -5.69 17.62
C ARG A 399 -46.15 -6.29 18.46
N GLU A 400 -46.94 -5.49 19.20
CA GLU A 400 -48.09 -5.95 19.93
C GLU A 400 -49.14 -6.60 19.02
N LYS A 401 -49.44 -5.96 17.87
CA LYS A 401 -50.41 -6.50 16.93
C LYS A 401 -49.92 -7.82 16.30
N ASP A 402 -48.64 -7.88 15.96
CA ASP A 402 -48.02 -9.10 15.40
C ASP A 402 -48.04 -10.23 16.46
N ALA A 403 -47.67 -9.93 17.71
CA ALA A 403 -47.73 -10.90 18.82
C ALA A 403 -49.16 -11.42 19.10
N LYS A 404 -50.18 -10.58 18.95
CA LYS A 404 -51.59 -11.05 19.03
C LYS A 404 -51.94 -11.97 17.87
N THR A 405 -51.47 -11.70 16.67
CA THR A 405 -51.67 -12.56 15.51
C THR A 405 -50.94 -13.89 15.69
N ASN A 406 -49.68 -13.86 16.14
CA ASN A 406 -48.90 -15.07 16.45
C ASN A 406 -49.58 -15.91 17.54
N LEU A 407 -50.13 -15.28 18.56
CA LEU A 407 -50.91 -15.99 19.62
C LEU A 407 -52.08 -16.77 18.99
N ASP A 408 -52.87 -16.14 18.10
CA ASP A 408 -53.97 -16.80 17.41
C ASP A 408 -53.48 -18.00 16.56
N ASP A 409 -52.32 -17.83 15.89
CA ASP A 409 -51.71 -18.89 15.10
C ASP A 409 -51.20 -20.05 15.96
N TYR A 410 -50.58 -19.78 17.12
CA TYR A 410 -50.16 -20.81 18.08
C TYR A 410 -51.34 -21.59 18.62
N GLU A 411 -52.46 -20.92 18.99
CA GLU A 411 -53.69 -21.59 19.40
C GLU A 411 -54.26 -22.47 18.26
N LEU A 412 -54.21 -22.00 17.03
CA LEU A 412 -54.66 -22.77 15.87
C LEU A 412 -53.78 -23.98 15.64
N ALA A 413 -52.45 -23.82 15.73
CA ALA A 413 -51.50 -24.93 15.59
C ALA A 413 -51.72 -26.00 16.66
N LEU A 414 -51.90 -25.61 17.93
CA LEU A 414 -52.19 -26.54 19.03
C LEU A 414 -53.52 -27.30 18.79
N ARG A 415 -54.56 -26.60 18.35
CA ARG A 415 -55.84 -27.23 17.96
C ARG A 415 -55.68 -28.22 16.81
N ASN A 416 -54.84 -27.91 15.85
CA ASN A 416 -54.55 -28.79 14.71
C ASN A 416 -53.77 -30.04 15.14
N ILE A 417 -52.79 -29.91 16.03
CA ILE A 417 -52.06 -31.03 16.64
C ILE A 417 -53.07 -31.96 17.34
N LYS A 418 -53.93 -31.42 18.23
CA LYS A 418 -54.93 -32.17 18.92
C LYS A 418 -55.85 -32.93 17.96
N ARG A 419 -56.36 -32.24 16.91
CA ARG A 419 -57.22 -32.84 15.88
C ARG A 419 -56.51 -33.95 15.08
N ARG A 420 -55.21 -33.78 14.82
CA ARG A 420 -54.40 -34.77 14.09
C ARG A 420 -54.23 -36.06 14.92
N ILE A 421 -53.97 -35.94 16.23
CA ILE A 421 -53.88 -37.06 17.15
C ILE A 421 -55.23 -37.79 17.26
N GLU A 422 -56.34 -37.05 17.43
CA GLU A 422 -57.70 -37.64 17.52
C GLU A 422 -58.08 -38.42 16.25
N LYS A 423 -57.73 -37.89 15.04
CA LYS A 423 -57.97 -38.56 13.75
C LYS A 423 -57.11 -39.80 13.57
N SER A 424 -55.97 -39.90 14.18
CA SER A 424 -55.08 -41.06 14.05
C SER A 424 -55.51 -42.27 14.87
N HIS A 425 -56.59 -42.16 15.66
CA HIS A 425 -57.17 -43.23 16.44
C HIS A 425 -56.18 -44.06 17.27
N LEU A 426 -55.15 -43.39 17.79
CA LEU A 426 -54.10 -44.02 18.58
C LEU A 426 -54.66 -44.53 19.92
N PRO A 427 -54.24 -45.72 20.41
CA PRO A 427 -54.75 -46.31 21.68
C PRO A 427 -54.37 -45.50 22.93
N GLY A 428 -53.33 -44.63 22.83
CA GLY A 428 -52.89 -43.74 23.88
C GLY A 428 -51.68 -42.95 23.43
N LEU A 429 -51.16 -42.09 24.32
CA LEU A 429 -49.98 -41.30 24.10
C LEU A 429 -49.03 -41.47 25.30
N SER A 430 -47.74 -41.24 25.09
CA SER A 430 -46.73 -41.28 26.15
C SER A 430 -46.88 -40.10 27.12
N ASP A 431 -46.47 -40.28 28.38
CA ASP A 431 -46.47 -39.22 29.36
C ASP A 431 -45.63 -38.02 28.90
N SER A 432 -44.50 -38.27 28.19
CA SER A 432 -43.66 -37.22 27.63
C SER A 432 -44.36 -36.37 26.57
N PHE A 433 -45.31 -36.96 25.81
CA PHE A 433 -46.14 -36.20 24.87
C PHE A 433 -47.12 -35.29 25.61
N TYR A 434 -47.78 -35.81 26.65
CA TYR A 434 -48.69 -35.01 27.47
C TYR A 434 -47.98 -33.88 28.17
N ASP A 435 -46.78 -34.14 28.74
CA ASP A 435 -45.98 -33.10 29.40
C ASP A 435 -45.64 -31.96 28.43
N GLN A 436 -45.23 -32.29 27.20
CA GLN A 436 -44.93 -31.28 26.19
C GLN A 436 -46.18 -30.53 25.72
N PHE A 437 -47.30 -31.24 25.55
CA PHE A 437 -48.58 -30.64 25.16
C PHE A 437 -49.10 -29.65 26.22
N TYR A 438 -49.10 -30.03 27.49
CA TYR A 438 -49.51 -29.13 28.57
C TYR A 438 -48.54 -27.96 28.73
N ARG A 439 -47.24 -28.18 28.57
CA ARG A 439 -46.25 -27.10 28.58
C ARG A 439 -46.56 -26.03 27.54
N VAL A 440 -46.82 -26.43 26.30
CA VAL A 440 -47.21 -25.49 25.23
C VAL A 440 -48.52 -24.80 25.57
N THR A 441 -49.50 -25.52 26.09
CA THR A 441 -50.79 -24.94 26.50
C THR A 441 -50.62 -23.85 27.55
N ASP A 442 -49.87 -24.15 28.62
CA ASP A 442 -49.61 -23.22 29.73
C ASP A 442 -48.83 -21.97 29.22
N GLN A 443 -47.90 -22.15 28.27
CA GLN A 443 -47.18 -21.03 27.68
C GLN A 443 -48.07 -20.14 26.82
N ILE A 444 -48.99 -20.69 26.01
CA ILE A 444 -50.00 -19.94 25.27
C ILE A 444 -50.86 -19.11 26.20
N GLU A 445 -51.37 -19.71 27.28
CA GLU A 445 -52.18 -19.02 28.30
C GLU A 445 -51.37 -17.91 29.00
N HIS A 446 -50.08 -18.16 29.27
CA HIS A 446 -49.20 -17.18 29.88
C HIS A 446 -48.94 -15.99 28.96
N LEU A 447 -48.64 -16.22 27.68
CA LEU A 447 -48.47 -15.21 26.66
C LEU A 447 -49.74 -14.35 26.50
N ALA A 448 -50.91 -14.97 26.41
CA ALA A 448 -52.20 -14.30 26.37
C ALA A 448 -52.44 -13.38 27.56
N LYS A 449 -52.07 -13.81 28.77
CA LYS A 449 -52.20 -13.03 30.00
C LYS A 449 -51.25 -11.81 30.01
N GLN A 450 -50.01 -11.96 29.52
CA GLN A 450 -49.05 -10.87 29.46
C GLN A 450 -49.48 -9.80 28.42
N LEU A 451 -50.01 -10.21 27.26
CA LEU A 451 -50.54 -9.32 26.23
C LEU A 451 -51.81 -8.52 26.67
N ASN A 452 -52.52 -8.97 27.68
CA ASN A 452 -53.72 -8.30 28.22
C ASN A 452 -53.44 -7.45 29.47
N ARG A 453 -52.16 -7.16 29.82
CA ARG A 453 -51.80 -6.25 30.90
C ARG A 453 -52.06 -4.80 30.56
N VAL A 454 -52.28 -3.94 31.55
CA VAL A 454 -52.43 -2.49 31.39
C VAL A 454 -51.17 -1.85 30.83
N ARG A 455 -50.01 -2.37 31.27
CA ARG A 455 -48.71 -2.00 30.70
C ARG A 455 -48.03 -3.27 30.24
N ILE A 456 -47.81 -3.33 28.94
CA ILE A 456 -47.27 -4.50 28.25
C ILE A 456 -45.74 -4.39 28.21
N ASP A 457 -45.06 -5.48 28.54
CA ASP A 457 -43.63 -5.62 28.39
C ASP A 457 -43.35 -6.40 27.10
N MET A 458 -43.00 -5.65 26.04
CA MET A 458 -42.79 -6.27 24.72
C MET A 458 -41.52 -7.13 24.64
N ASP A 459 -40.53 -6.88 25.48
CA ASP A 459 -39.31 -7.72 25.50
C ASP A 459 -39.58 -9.05 26.23
N GLU A 460 -40.43 -9.03 27.30
CA GLU A 460 -40.95 -10.24 27.92
C GLU A 460 -41.82 -11.05 26.93
N ILE A 461 -42.69 -10.38 26.15
CA ILE A 461 -43.51 -11.00 25.11
C ILE A 461 -42.66 -11.74 24.09
N GLU A 462 -41.66 -11.07 23.46
CA GLU A 462 -40.79 -11.65 22.45
C GLU A 462 -40.01 -12.87 22.98
N SER A 463 -39.53 -12.80 24.23
CA SER A 463 -38.88 -13.94 24.88
C SER A 463 -39.83 -15.13 25.07
N LEU A 464 -41.10 -14.86 25.39
CA LEU A 464 -42.12 -15.90 25.53
C LEU A 464 -42.50 -16.50 24.18
N GLU A 465 -42.61 -15.71 23.13
CA GLU A 465 -42.85 -16.18 21.76
C GLU A 465 -41.72 -17.09 21.27
N ASP A 466 -40.44 -16.69 21.45
CA ASP A 466 -39.27 -17.49 21.06
C ASP A 466 -39.22 -18.85 21.78
N GLU A 467 -39.62 -18.86 23.05
CA GLU A 467 -39.66 -20.10 23.85
C GLU A 467 -40.82 -20.98 23.38
N LEU A 468 -42.01 -20.40 23.19
CA LEU A 468 -43.20 -21.07 22.73
C LEU A 468 -43.04 -21.68 21.35
N GLU A 469 -42.45 -20.94 20.39
CA GLU A 469 -42.17 -21.42 19.03
C GLU A 469 -41.29 -22.68 19.05
N ARG A 470 -40.22 -22.67 19.85
CA ARG A 470 -39.34 -23.85 19.99
C ARG A 470 -40.08 -25.06 20.58
N HIS A 471 -40.92 -24.84 21.60
CA HIS A 471 -41.67 -25.95 22.22
C HIS A 471 -42.80 -26.45 21.32
N LEU A 472 -43.45 -25.56 20.58
CA LEU A 472 -44.48 -25.91 19.60
C LEU A 472 -43.90 -26.71 18.44
N ALA A 473 -42.76 -26.28 17.88
CA ALA A 473 -42.06 -27.01 16.84
C ALA A 473 -41.63 -28.42 17.31
N ALA A 474 -41.13 -28.54 18.53
CA ALA A 474 -40.79 -29.82 19.12
C ALA A 474 -42.05 -30.72 19.28
N LEU A 475 -43.18 -30.14 19.68
CA LEU A 475 -44.46 -30.87 19.79
C LEU A 475 -45.00 -31.32 18.41
N GLU A 476 -44.85 -30.48 17.38
CA GLU A 476 -45.21 -30.82 16.00
C GLU A 476 -44.35 -31.98 15.47
N GLU A 477 -43.03 -31.93 15.67
CA GLU A 477 -42.12 -33.01 15.28
C GLU A 477 -42.44 -34.31 16.04
N MET A 478 -42.68 -34.21 17.34
CA MET A 478 -43.08 -35.34 18.16
C MET A 478 -44.42 -35.94 17.64
N THR A 479 -45.40 -35.08 17.31
CA THR A 479 -46.69 -35.48 16.78
C THR A 479 -46.54 -36.23 15.46
N GLU A 480 -45.71 -35.67 14.55
CA GLU A 480 -45.43 -36.29 13.24
C GLU A 480 -44.76 -37.66 13.45
N SER A 481 -43.77 -37.72 14.28
CA SER A 481 -43.03 -38.96 14.59
C SER A 481 -43.91 -40.03 15.19
N VAL A 482 -44.78 -39.65 16.15
CA VAL A 482 -45.73 -40.57 16.77
C VAL A 482 -46.73 -41.12 15.74
N VAL A 483 -47.36 -40.25 14.95
CA VAL A 483 -48.35 -40.67 13.93
C VAL A 483 -47.69 -41.52 12.84
N ASP A 484 -46.52 -41.06 12.33
CA ASP A 484 -45.82 -41.81 11.25
C ASP A 484 -45.34 -43.18 11.77
N SER A 485 -44.80 -43.24 12.97
CA SER A 485 -44.35 -44.51 13.59
C SER A 485 -45.50 -45.47 13.83
N ALA A 486 -46.65 -44.97 14.29
CA ALA A 486 -47.82 -45.78 14.51
C ALA A 486 -48.38 -46.39 13.21
N MET A 487 -48.59 -45.55 12.20
CA MET A 487 -49.09 -45.99 10.90
C MET A 487 -48.13 -46.97 10.22
N LEU A 488 -46.82 -46.66 10.22
CA LEU A 488 -45.81 -47.58 9.69
C LEU A 488 -45.76 -48.90 10.42
N THR A 489 -45.95 -48.89 11.75
CA THR A 489 -46.01 -50.12 12.55
C THR A 489 -47.18 -50.98 12.13
N GLU A 490 -48.35 -50.40 11.99
CA GLU A 490 -49.54 -51.14 11.53
C GLU A 490 -49.35 -51.75 10.13
N TYR A 491 -48.82 -50.98 9.14
CA TYR A 491 -48.53 -51.48 7.81
C TYR A 491 -47.44 -52.58 7.84
N MET A 492 -46.40 -52.43 8.65
CA MET A 492 -45.37 -53.46 8.78
C MET A 492 -45.88 -54.73 9.48
N ILE A 493 -46.73 -54.61 10.50
CA ILE A 493 -47.40 -55.75 11.12
C ILE A 493 -48.29 -56.48 10.10
N GLN A 494 -49.07 -55.71 9.34
CA GLN A 494 -49.93 -56.29 8.30
C GLN A 494 -49.10 -57.04 7.26
N GLN A 495 -48.01 -56.51 6.79
CA GLN A 495 -47.10 -57.16 5.85
C GLN A 495 -46.41 -58.38 6.48
N SER A 496 -45.97 -58.29 7.76
CA SER A 496 -45.30 -59.35 8.48
C SER A 496 -46.23 -60.53 8.77
N ASN A 497 -47.53 -60.33 8.84
CA ASN A 497 -48.51 -61.39 9.07
C ASN A 497 -48.47 -62.50 8.02
N ARG A 498 -47.99 -62.26 6.79
CA ARG A 498 -47.80 -63.27 5.72
C ARG A 498 -46.76 -64.32 6.12
N PHE A 499 -45.79 -63.95 6.95
CA PHE A 499 -44.65 -64.77 7.36
C PHE A 499 -44.84 -65.39 8.74
N ARG A 500 -45.92 -65.05 9.42
CA ARG A 500 -46.17 -65.38 10.82
C ARG A 500 -46.11 -66.88 11.13
N TYR A 501 -46.63 -67.72 10.21
CA TYR A 501 -46.70 -69.18 10.39
C TYR A 501 -45.38 -69.87 9.99
N ASP A 502 -44.64 -69.30 9.10
CA ASP A 502 -43.40 -69.89 8.56
C ASP A 502 -42.16 -69.54 9.39
N TYR A 503 -42.22 -68.40 10.16
CA TYR A 503 -41.11 -67.88 10.95
C TYR A 503 -41.56 -67.54 12.39
N PRO A 504 -41.27 -68.40 13.40
CA PRO A 504 -41.66 -68.15 14.80
C PRO A 504 -41.10 -66.83 15.36
N GLU A 505 -39.94 -66.38 14.88
CA GLU A 505 -39.33 -65.09 15.27
C GLU A 505 -40.18 -63.89 14.82
N VAL A 506 -40.87 -64.00 13.69
CA VAL A 506 -41.79 -62.97 13.18
C VAL A 506 -43.04 -62.90 14.07
N ASP A 507 -43.59 -64.05 14.48
CA ASP A 507 -44.75 -64.07 15.41
C ASP A 507 -44.41 -63.46 16.77
N ALA A 508 -43.22 -63.75 17.30
CA ALA A 508 -42.72 -63.10 18.54
C ALA A 508 -42.59 -61.59 18.39
N ALA A 509 -41.97 -61.11 17.28
CA ALA A 509 -41.81 -59.68 16.99
C ALA A 509 -43.16 -58.95 16.77
N ILE A 510 -44.16 -59.62 16.15
CA ILE A 510 -45.49 -59.05 16.01
C ILE A 510 -46.13 -58.86 17.39
N LYS A 511 -46.05 -59.84 18.30
CA LYS A 511 -46.59 -59.75 19.65
C LYS A 511 -45.91 -58.67 20.49
N GLU A 512 -44.60 -58.58 20.39
CA GLU A 512 -43.81 -57.55 21.08
C GLU A 512 -44.15 -56.15 20.55
N ALA A 513 -44.21 -55.97 19.23
CA ALA A 513 -44.59 -54.71 18.62
C ALA A 513 -46.02 -54.30 18.98
N GLN A 514 -46.98 -55.27 19.03
CA GLN A 514 -48.34 -55.02 19.49
C GLN A 514 -48.42 -54.66 20.96
N TYR A 515 -47.59 -55.25 21.83
CA TYR A 515 -47.53 -54.90 23.22
C TYR A 515 -47.01 -53.47 23.42
N LEU A 516 -45.89 -53.10 22.78
CA LEU A 516 -45.35 -51.77 22.79
C LEU A 516 -46.35 -50.73 22.25
N PHE A 517 -47.07 -51.09 21.19
CA PHE A 517 -48.05 -50.24 20.54
C PHE A 517 -49.31 -49.98 21.41
N HIS A 518 -49.95 -51.04 21.97
CA HIS A 518 -51.24 -50.92 22.64
C HIS A 518 -51.15 -50.72 24.15
N ARG A 519 -49.99 -51.03 24.80
CA ARG A 519 -49.85 -50.99 26.26
C ARG A 519 -48.86 -49.93 26.70
N GLU A 520 -47.76 -49.78 26.03
CA GLU A 520 -46.73 -48.85 26.40
C GLU A 520 -46.75 -47.56 25.58
N PHE A 521 -47.48 -47.51 24.46
CA PHE A 521 -47.59 -46.36 23.53
C PHE A 521 -46.26 -45.92 22.97
N LYS A 522 -45.28 -46.85 22.85
CA LYS A 522 -43.93 -46.64 22.35
C LYS A 522 -43.85 -46.97 20.85
N TYR A 523 -44.42 -46.12 20.01
CA TYR A 523 -44.63 -46.38 18.57
C TYR A 523 -43.32 -46.52 17.81
N GLN A 524 -42.28 -45.74 18.16
CA GLN A 524 -40.95 -45.83 17.53
C GLN A 524 -40.26 -47.15 17.83
N GLU A 525 -40.34 -47.62 19.10
CA GLU A 525 -39.75 -48.89 19.53
C GLU A 525 -40.52 -50.07 18.86
N ALA A 526 -41.85 -49.99 18.82
CA ALA A 526 -42.69 -50.96 18.12
C ALA A 526 -42.35 -51.08 16.64
N LEU A 527 -42.16 -49.95 15.97
CA LEU A 527 -41.71 -49.87 14.56
C LEU A 527 -40.35 -50.53 14.39
N ALA A 528 -39.38 -50.20 15.23
CA ALA A 528 -38.02 -50.73 15.16
C ALA A 528 -38.00 -52.26 15.33
N VAL A 529 -38.80 -52.82 16.27
CA VAL A 529 -38.91 -54.26 16.51
C VAL A 529 -39.45 -54.97 15.25
N ILE A 530 -40.56 -54.49 14.71
CA ILE A 530 -41.23 -55.15 13.56
C ILE A 530 -40.41 -54.98 12.29
N GLU A 531 -39.82 -53.82 12.06
CA GLU A 531 -38.96 -53.54 10.91
C GLU A 531 -37.72 -54.46 10.87
N LYS A 532 -37.05 -54.59 12.04
CA LYS A 532 -35.90 -55.49 12.18
C LYS A 532 -36.25 -56.94 11.89
N SER A 533 -37.41 -57.40 12.35
CA SER A 533 -37.85 -58.76 12.12
C SER A 533 -38.23 -58.97 10.63
N LEU A 534 -38.98 -58.05 10.02
CA LEU A 534 -39.38 -58.10 8.62
C LEU A 534 -38.16 -58.09 7.69
N ARG A 535 -37.17 -57.27 7.95
CA ARG A 535 -35.93 -57.17 7.19
C ARG A 535 -35.11 -58.45 7.16
N ARG A 536 -35.20 -59.30 8.17
CA ARG A 536 -34.51 -60.61 8.22
C ARG A 536 -35.14 -61.64 7.27
N VAL A 537 -36.45 -61.54 7.02
CA VAL A 537 -37.19 -62.48 6.16
C VAL A 537 -37.29 -61.97 4.73
N ASP A 538 -37.52 -60.67 4.57
CA ASP A 538 -37.59 -59.99 3.30
C ASP A 538 -36.88 -58.65 3.39
N GLN A 539 -35.70 -58.53 2.83
CA GLN A 539 -34.80 -57.39 2.93
C GLN A 539 -35.38 -56.11 2.33
N GLU A 540 -36.24 -56.23 1.28
CA GLU A 540 -36.83 -55.10 0.56
C GLU A 540 -38.18 -54.66 1.11
N ALA A 541 -38.93 -55.54 1.75
CA ALA A 541 -40.29 -55.28 2.25
C ALA A 541 -40.41 -54.04 3.15
N PRO A 542 -39.51 -53.77 4.12
CA PRO A 542 -39.59 -52.53 4.92
C PRO A 542 -39.45 -51.27 4.07
N THR A 543 -38.58 -51.28 3.09
CA THR A 543 -38.35 -50.14 2.20
C THR A 543 -39.57 -49.89 1.30
N GLN A 544 -40.20 -50.95 0.80
CA GLN A 544 -41.43 -50.86 0.02
C GLN A 544 -42.60 -50.31 0.84
N VAL A 545 -42.79 -50.77 2.05
CA VAL A 545 -43.81 -50.26 2.98
C VAL A 545 -43.62 -48.77 3.27
N ARG A 546 -42.39 -48.35 3.53
CA ARG A 546 -42.08 -46.92 3.76
C ARG A 546 -42.37 -46.08 2.52
N ARG A 547 -42.01 -46.56 1.31
CA ARG A 547 -42.35 -45.88 0.05
C ARG A 547 -43.83 -45.74 -0.16
N MET A 548 -44.60 -46.81 0.06
CA MET A 548 -46.06 -46.80 -0.07
C MET A 548 -46.67 -45.79 0.89
N TYR A 549 -46.30 -45.84 2.16
CA TYR A 549 -46.76 -44.89 3.19
C TYR A 549 -46.47 -43.43 2.79
N HIS A 550 -45.26 -43.13 2.37
CA HIS A 550 -44.92 -41.76 1.96
C HIS A 550 -45.64 -41.29 0.69
N GLN A 551 -45.97 -42.20 -0.24
CA GLN A 551 -46.80 -41.89 -1.41
C GLN A 551 -48.24 -41.58 -0.98
N GLU A 552 -48.80 -42.37 -0.11
CA GLU A 552 -50.14 -42.18 0.42
C GLU A 552 -50.25 -40.90 1.26
N LYS A 553 -49.26 -40.64 2.12
CA LYS A 553 -49.17 -39.41 2.92
C LYS A 553 -49.14 -38.16 2.03
N ARG A 554 -48.41 -38.20 0.93
CA ARG A 554 -48.37 -37.10 -0.04
C ARG A 554 -49.70 -36.93 -0.81
N SER A 555 -50.38 -37.99 -1.14
CA SER A 555 -51.68 -37.93 -1.83
C SER A 555 -52.84 -37.47 -0.92
N THR A 556 -52.69 -37.56 0.38
CA THR A 556 -53.71 -37.18 1.38
C THR A 556 -53.50 -35.75 1.93
N GLN A 557 -52.34 -35.15 1.65
CA GLN A 557 -52.02 -33.76 1.98
C GLN A 557 -52.53 -32.73 0.91
N PHE A 558 -53.11 -33.20 -0.19
CA PHE A 558 -53.85 -32.41 -1.16
C PHE A 558 -55.36 -32.67 -0.97
#